data_8a89b4e2cccdf6d77f5f53e3f01f6209
#
_entry.id   8a89b4e2cccdf6d77f5f53e3f01f6209
#
_cell.length_a   1.000
_cell.length_b   1.000
_cell.length_c   1.000
_cell.angle_alpha   90.00
_cell.angle_beta   90.00
_cell.angle_gamma   90.00
#
_symmetry.space_group_name_H-M   'P 1'
#
loop_
_entity.id
_entity.type
_entity.pdbx_description
1 polymer ?
#
loop_
_entity_poly.entity_id
_entity_poly.type
_entity_poly.pdbx_seq_one_letter_code
_entity_poly.pdbx_strand_id
1 'polypeptide(L)'
;MPNSTLKNNTILNRRHFLSIATLAGAGMALSPRFAFAGEPVSDRKIRIGIIGGRFGAGFYFHEHPNCIVEAVSDLRADRREVLMKTYRCKKSYESLEQLLQDKKVDAVFIATGAPDHARHVLAALNAGKHVLCAVPAAMTLEECAELRDAVKRTGLTYMMAETTVYRQNTISVKKMYQEGKFGNVFSAAAEYNHPGLEVLFWEDGAPTWRHGFPPMHYPTHCTAFLIAVTGERLTEVNCMGWGDGSPLLKDNPYNNPFWNETAFFKTNKGNPFRVEVNWRGA
;
A
#
# COMPACT_ATOMS: atom_id res chain seq x y z
N MET A 1 -52.68 38.53 -4.33
CA MET A 1 -52.39 37.51 -5.37
C MET A 1 -51.01 37.76 -5.90
N PRO A 2 -50.10 36.82 -5.76
CA PRO A 2 -49.37 36.32 -6.91
C PRO A 2 -49.21 34.80 -6.91
N ASN A 3 -49.11 34.26 -8.11
CA ASN A 3 -49.02 32.89 -8.47
C ASN A 3 -47.81 32.14 -7.91
N SER A 4 -48.06 30.98 -7.29
CA SER A 4 -47.05 29.99 -6.98
C SER A 4 -46.88 29.01 -8.12
N THR A 5 -45.77 29.06 -8.80
CA THR A 5 -45.32 28.04 -9.79
C THR A 5 -44.82 26.83 -9.03
N LEU A 6 -45.59 25.73 -9.05
CA LEU A 6 -45.21 24.42 -8.60
C LEU A 6 -44.11 23.86 -9.54
N LYS A 7 -42.91 23.61 -9.02
CA LYS A 7 -41.88 22.84 -9.68
C LYS A 7 -42.30 21.38 -9.69
N ASN A 8 -42.50 20.82 -10.89
CA ASN A 8 -42.72 19.39 -11.10
C ASN A 8 -41.49 18.60 -10.66
N ASN A 9 -41.57 17.96 -9.52
CA ASN A 9 -40.68 16.88 -9.16
C ASN A 9 -41.10 15.62 -9.93
N THR A 10 -40.40 15.30 -10.99
CA THR A 10 -40.59 14.05 -11.71
C THR A 10 -40.05 12.91 -10.87
N ILE A 11 -40.93 12.23 -10.15
CA ILE A 11 -40.59 11.00 -9.43
C ILE A 11 -40.36 9.91 -10.47
N LEU A 12 -39.10 9.49 -10.64
CA LEU A 12 -38.72 8.35 -11.47
C LEU A 12 -39.40 7.08 -10.93
N ASN A 13 -40.37 6.57 -11.66
CA ASN A 13 -41.02 5.30 -11.29
C ASN A 13 -40.19 4.09 -11.75
N ARG A 14 -40.47 2.94 -11.19
CA ARG A 14 -39.74 1.66 -11.44
C ARG A 14 -39.65 1.29 -12.94
N ARG A 15 -40.64 1.66 -13.76
CA ARG A 15 -40.61 1.42 -15.20
C ARG A 15 -39.64 2.31 -15.95
N HIS A 16 -39.51 3.57 -15.57
CA HIS A 16 -38.53 4.49 -16.12
C HIS A 16 -37.10 4.07 -15.77
N PHE A 17 -36.89 3.58 -14.55
CA PHE A 17 -35.58 3.04 -14.15
C PHE A 17 -35.19 1.80 -14.98
N LEU A 18 -36.14 0.87 -15.20
CA LEU A 18 -35.88 -0.33 -15.98
C LEU A 18 -35.68 -0.02 -17.48
N SER A 19 -36.37 0.95 -18.06
CA SER A 19 -36.16 1.34 -19.46
C SER A 19 -34.79 2.04 -19.68
N ILE A 20 -34.29 2.78 -18.69
CA ILE A 20 -32.94 3.35 -18.73
C ILE A 20 -31.89 2.24 -18.60
N ALA A 21 -32.13 1.23 -17.75
CA ALA A 21 -31.24 0.09 -17.57
C ALA A 21 -31.17 -0.80 -18.83
N THR A 22 -32.26 -0.96 -19.57
CA THR A 22 -32.26 -1.73 -20.84
C THR A 22 -31.58 -1.01 -21.99
N LEU A 23 -31.67 0.31 -22.06
CA LEU A 23 -30.92 1.11 -23.02
C LEU A 23 -29.40 1.14 -22.72
N ALA A 24 -29.02 1.11 -21.44
CA ALA A 24 -27.63 0.97 -21.03
C ALA A 24 -27.07 -0.45 -21.33
N GLY A 25 -27.90 -1.50 -21.24
CA GLY A 25 -27.51 -2.88 -21.55
C GLY A 25 -27.28 -3.15 -23.04
N ALA A 26 -27.99 -2.50 -23.91
CA ALA A 26 -27.80 -2.63 -25.37
C ALA A 26 -26.58 -1.87 -25.90
N GLY A 27 -26.10 -0.86 -25.17
CA GLY A 27 -24.88 -0.11 -25.49
C GLY A 27 -23.58 -0.81 -25.11
N MET A 28 -23.61 -1.86 -24.26
CA MET A 28 -22.40 -2.56 -23.84
C MET A 28 -21.86 -3.58 -24.86
N ALA A 29 -22.60 -3.90 -25.90
CA ALA A 29 -22.12 -4.77 -26.99
C ALA A 29 -21.20 -4.04 -28.00
N LEU A 30 -21.10 -2.69 -27.91
CA LEU A 30 -20.23 -1.84 -28.71
C LEU A 30 -19.38 -0.96 -27.81
N SER A 31 -18.91 -1.47 -26.68
CA SER A 31 -18.02 -0.73 -25.82
C SER A 31 -16.74 -0.41 -26.60
N PRO A 32 -16.46 0.86 -26.94
CA PRO A 32 -15.09 1.21 -27.20
C PRO A 32 -14.35 0.80 -25.92
N ARG A 33 -13.30 0.03 -26.07
CA ARG A 33 -12.31 -0.16 -25.01
C ARG A 33 -12.13 1.20 -24.39
N PHE A 34 -12.43 1.38 -23.12
CA PHE A 34 -11.97 2.54 -22.37
C PHE A 34 -10.45 2.46 -22.44
N ALA A 35 -9.90 3.03 -23.52
CA ALA A 35 -8.54 3.44 -23.51
C ALA A 35 -8.50 4.46 -22.35
N PHE A 36 -7.91 4.09 -21.23
CA PHE A 36 -7.33 5.09 -20.36
C PHE A 36 -6.54 5.99 -21.33
N ALA A 37 -6.98 7.23 -21.49
CA ALA A 37 -6.16 8.27 -22.05
C ALA A 37 -5.03 8.48 -21.03
N GLY A 38 -4.13 7.49 -20.97
CA GLY A 38 -2.91 7.55 -20.21
C GLY A 38 -2.08 8.68 -20.80
N GLU A 39 -1.39 9.39 -19.96
CA GLU A 39 -0.21 10.19 -20.29
C GLU A 39 0.57 9.50 -21.41
N PRO A 40 1.17 10.23 -22.36
CA PRO A 40 1.88 9.60 -23.46
C PRO A 40 2.88 8.59 -22.89
N VAL A 41 2.68 7.32 -23.24
CA VAL A 41 3.50 6.21 -22.74
C VAL A 41 4.93 6.53 -23.17
N SER A 42 5.78 6.86 -22.20
CA SER A 42 7.20 7.09 -22.47
C SER A 42 7.78 5.83 -23.12
N ASP A 43 8.57 5.98 -24.18
CA ASP A 43 9.31 4.85 -24.78
C ASP A 43 10.37 4.27 -23.83
N ARG A 44 10.66 4.96 -22.74
CA ARG A 44 11.60 4.55 -21.72
C ARG A 44 11.03 3.35 -20.93
N LYS A 45 11.76 2.25 -20.92
CA LYS A 45 11.47 1.07 -20.09
C LYS A 45 12.34 1.08 -18.85
N ILE A 46 11.71 0.84 -17.70
CA ILE A 46 12.40 0.68 -16.42
C ILE A 46 12.69 -0.79 -16.21
N ARG A 47 13.95 -1.14 -15.93
CA ARG A 47 14.38 -2.48 -15.59
C ARG A 47 14.37 -2.63 -14.07
N ILE A 48 13.46 -3.44 -13.54
CA ILE A 48 13.26 -3.60 -12.11
C ILE A 48 13.81 -4.94 -11.63
N GLY A 49 14.47 -4.92 -10.47
CA GLY A 49 14.83 -6.11 -9.69
C GLY A 49 13.79 -6.36 -8.60
N ILE A 50 13.34 -7.60 -8.43
CA ILE A 50 12.39 -7.99 -7.38
C ILE A 50 13.11 -8.72 -6.27
N ILE A 51 12.98 -8.24 -5.03
CA ILE A 51 13.68 -8.75 -3.85
C ILE A 51 12.65 -9.19 -2.81
N GLY A 52 12.62 -10.50 -2.52
CA GLY A 52 11.66 -11.12 -1.59
C GLY A 52 10.55 -11.89 -2.29
N GLY A 53 10.61 -13.22 -2.23
CA GLY A 53 9.85 -14.15 -3.05
C GLY A 53 8.45 -14.53 -2.55
N ARG A 54 8.02 -14.05 -1.37
CA ARG A 54 6.64 -14.25 -0.89
C ARG A 54 5.74 -13.11 -1.39
N PHE A 55 5.78 -11.99 -0.70
CA PHE A 55 4.97 -10.83 -1.01
C PHE A 55 5.34 -10.22 -2.37
N GLY A 56 6.61 -10.23 -2.73
CA GLY A 56 7.10 -9.69 -3.99
C GLY A 56 6.55 -10.38 -5.25
N ALA A 57 6.00 -11.60 -5.14
CA ALA A 57 5.43 -12.32 -6.28
C ALA A 57 4.04 -11.84 -6.71
N GLY A 58 3.39 -10.94 -5.93
CA GLY A 58 1.99 -10.54 -6.15
C GLY A 58 1.77 -9.27 -6.97
N PHE A 59 2.81 -8.65 -7.54
CA PHE A 59 2.69 -7.30 -8.12
C PHE A 59 2.67 -7.23 -9.66
N TYR A 60 2.89 -8.29 -10.37
CA TYR A 60 2.77 -8.41 -11.84
C TYR A 60 3.42 -7.28 -12.64
N PHE A 61 4.58 -6.78 -12.22
CA PHE A 61 5.31 -5.69 -12.90
C PHE A 61 5.57 -5.96 -14.38
N HIS A 62 5.70 -7.23 -14.77
CA HIS A 62 5.92 -7.67 -16.15
C HIS A 62 4.73 -7.45 -17.09
N GLU A 63 3.54 -7.14 -16.55
CA GLU A 63 2.35 -6.81 -17.34
C GLU A 63 2.31 -5.33 -17.75
N HIS A 64 3.11 -4.48 -17.09
CA HIS A 64 3.17 -3.07 -17.44
C HIS A 64 4.07 -2.85 -18.66
N PRO A 65 3.61 -2.15 -19.73
CA PRO A 65 4.35 -2.02 -20.99
C PRO A 65 5.71 -1.35 -20.84
N ASN A 66 5.89 -0.50 -19.84
CA ASN A 66 7.14 0.24 -19.58
C ASN A 66 8.01 -0.40 -18.49
N CYS A 67 7.71 -1.64 -18.07
CA CYS A 67 8.47 -2.33 -17.04
C CYS A 67 9.04 -3.66 -17.56
N ILE A 68 10.31 -3.89 -17.28
CA ILE A 68 11.00 -5.16 -17.54
C ILE A 68 11.48 -5.70 -16.19
N VAL A 69 11.03 -6.87 -15.78
CA VAL A 69 11.64 -7.55 -14.64
C VAL A 69 12.96 -8.16 -15.09
N GLU A 70 14.05 -7.46 -14.79
CA GLU A 70 15.41 -7.84 -15.23
C GLU A 70 15.98 -8.98 -14.40
N ALA A 71 15.75 -8.96 -13.08
CA ALA A 71 16.27 -9.95 -12.16
C ALA A 71 15.38 -10.11 -10.95
N VAL A 72 15.51 -11.25 -10.26
CA VAL A 72 14.83 -11.54 -9.00
C VAL A 72 15.84 -11.97 -7.94
N SER A 73 15.51 -11.81 -6.66
CA SER A 73 16.36 -12.25 -5.54
C SER A 73 15.53 -12.70 -4.34
N ASP A 74 15.98 -13.79 -3.74
CA ASP A 74 15.57 -14.24 -2.41
C ASP A 74 16.69 -15.13 -1.86
N LEU A 75 16.83 -15.23 -0.54
CA LEU A 75 17.79 -16.13 0.09
C LEU A 75 17.46 -17.60 -0.16
N ARG A 76 16.15 -17.92 -0.25
CA ARG A 76 15.66 -19.28 -0.49
C ARG A 76 15.54 -19.58 -1.98
N ALA A 77 16.07 -20.73 -2.39
CA ALA A 77 16.03 -21.18 -3.80
C ALA A 77 14.59 -21.40 -4.30
N ASP A 78 13.73 -22.04 -3.50
CA ASP A 78 12.33 -22.27 -3.83
C ASP A 78 11.57 -20.97 -4.10
N ARG A 79 11.83 -19.91 -3.32
CA ARG A 79 11.23 -18.59 -3.53
C ARG A 79 11.77 -17.89 -4.77
N ARG A 80 13.07 -18.05 -5.10
CA ARG A 80 13.62 -17.55 -6.37
C ARG A 80 12.94 -18.19 -7.57
N GLU A 81 12.71 -19.52 -7.53
CA GLU A 81 11.98 -20.23 -8.59
C GLU A 81 10.55 -19.70 -8.78
N VAL A 82 9.82 -19.44 -7.69
CA VAL A 82 8.49 -18.83 -7.74
C VAL A 82 8.56 -17.47 -8.43
N LEU A 83 9.49 -16.60 -8.04
CA LEU A 83 9.66 -15.28 -8.66
C LEU A 83 10.00 -15.39 -10.14
N MET A 84 10.94 -16.25 -10.50
CA MET A 84 11.35 -16.46 -11.90
C MET A 84 10.17 -16.90 -12.75
N LYS A 85 9.36 -17.82 -12.26
CA LYS A 85 8.15 -18.31 -12.93
C LYS A 85 7.09 -17.20 -13.06
N THR A 86 6.79 -16.49 -11.97
CA THR A 86 5.78 -15.44 -11.94
C THR A 86 6.11 -14.31 -12.91
N TYR A 87 7.34 -13.85 -12.90
CA TYR A 87 7.78 -12.72 -13.71
C TYR A 87 8.36 -13.11 -15.08
N ARG A 88 8.39 -14.42 -15.40
CA ARG A 88 9.02 -14.93 -16.63
C ARG A 88 10.47 -14.44 -16.76
N CYS A 89 11.13 -14.25 -15.63
CA CYS A 89 12.49 -13.75 -15.53
C CYS A 89 13.48 -14.93 -15.54
N LYS A 90 14.58 -14.80 -16.27
CA LYS A 90 15.60 -15.86 -16.38
C LYS A 90 16.79 -15.66 -15.45
N LYS A 91 16.86 -14.51 -14.77
CA LYS A 91 18.00 -14.09 -13.96
C LYS A 91 17.64 -14.01 -12.50
N SER A 92 18.37 -14.73 -11.66
CA SER A 92 18.18 -14.70 -10.21
C SER A 92 19.49 -14.54 -9.47
N TYR A 93 19.39 -13.97 -8.27
CA TYR A 93 20.50 -13.76 -7.35
C TYR A 93 20.15 -14.31 -5.97
N GLU A 94 21.15 -14.79 -5.26
CA GLU A 94 20.96 -15.38 -3.92
C GLU A 94 20.83 -14.35 -2.82
N SER A 95 21.22 -13.10 -3.09
CA SER A 95 21.08 -12.01 -2.12
C SER A 95 20.76 -10.68 -2.80
N LEU A 96 20.25 -9.73 -2.01
CA LEU A 96 20.04 -8.35 -2.40
C LEU A 96 21.35 -7.71 -2.89
N GLU A 97 22.43 -7.92 -2.18
CA GLU A 97 23.74 -7.33 -2.47
C GLU A 97 24.24 -7.73 -3.86
N GLN A 98 24.05 -9.01 -4.24
CA GLN A 98 24.40 -9.48 -5.57
C GLN A 98 23.53 -8.83 -6.65
N LEU A 99 22.22 -8.75 -6.42
CA LEU A 99 21.30 -8.11 -7.37
C LEU A 99 21.64 -6.63 -7.57
N LEU A 100 22.02 -5.92 -6.51
CA LEU A 100 22.36 -4.49 -6.59
C LEU A 100 23.59 -4.21 -7.46
N GLN A 101 24.50 -5.19 -7.67
CA GLN A 101 25.64 -5.07 -8.58
C GLN A 101 25.26 -5.15 -10.06
N ASP A 102 24.03 -5.58 -10.36
CA ASP A 102 23.57 -5.66 -11.74
C ASP A 102 23.36 -4.26 -12.34
N LYS A 103 24.23 -3.90 -13.28
CA LYS A 103 24.19 -2.59 -13.95
C LYS A 103 22.98 -2.40 -14.87
N LYS A 104 22.28 -3.50 -15.22
CA LYS A 104 21.06 -3.42 -16.04
C LYS A 104 19.81 -3.10 -15.21
N VAL A 105 19.87 -3.20 -13.88
CA VAL A 105 18.76 -2.89 -13.00
C VAL A 105 18.76 -1.39 -12.72
N ASP A 106 17.66 -0.72 -13.06
CA ASP A 106 17.43 0.71 -12.79
C ASP A 106 16.78 0.95 -11.42
N ALA A 107 15.86 0.07 -11.06
CA ALA A 107 15.05 0.17 -9.84
C ALA A 107 14.90 -1.18 -9.16
N VAL A 108 14.59 -1.17 -7.88
CA VAL A 108 14.27 -2.40 -7.13
C VAL A 108 12.94 -2.30 -6.42
N PHE A 109 12.21 -3.42 -6.36
CA PHE A 109 11.10 -3.61 -5.44
C PHE A 109 11.57 -4.45 -4.25
N ILE A 110 11.57 -3.85 -3.07
CA ILE A 110 11.95 -4.49 -1.81
C ILE A 110 10.68 -4.99 -1.12
N ALA A 111 10.55 -6.31 -1.01
CA ALA A 111 9.43 -7.03 -0.41
C ALA A 111 9.92 -8.05 0.63
N THR A 112 10.97 -7.72 1.34
CA THR A 112 11.57 -8.51 2.41
C THR A 112 10.79 -8.40 3.72
N GLY A 113 11.35 -8.81 4.83
CA GLY A 113 10.75 -8.58 6.16
C GLY A 113 10.83 -7.12 6.58
N ALA A 114 9.79 -6.62 7.25
CA ALA A 114 9.72 -5.22 7.67
C ALA A 114 10.95 -4.71 8.46
N PRO A 115 11.54 -5.49 9.38
CA PRO A 115 12.73 -5.04 10.10
C PRO A 115 13.95 -4.75 9.21
N ASP A 116 13.98 -5.31 8.01
CA ASP A 116 15.09 -5.13 7.08
C ASP A 116 14.85 -4.04 6.04
N HIS A 117 13.64 -3.47 5.96
CA HIS A 117 13.27 -2.54 4.89
C HIS A 117 14.21 -1.34 4.83
N ALA A 118 14.43 -0.63 5.94
CA ALA A 118 15.28 0.55 5.95
C ALA A 118 16.71 0.24 5.48
N ARG A 119 17.32 -0.82 6.03
CA ARG A 119 18.67 -1.27 5.65
C ARG A 119 18.76 -1.61 4.16
N HIS A 120 17.79 -2.34 3.62
CA HIS A 120 17.75 -2.71 2.21
C HIS A 120 17.52 -1.53 1.27
N VAL A 121 16.66 -0.60 1.67
CA VAL A 121 16.42 0.65 0.93
C VAL A 121 17.68 1.49 0.87
N LEU A 122 18.37 1.69 2.00
CA LEU A 122 19.62 2.44 2.06
C LEU A 122 20.71 1.81 1.19
N ALA A 123 20.83 0.47 1.21
CA ALA A 123 21.77 -0.25 0.35
C ALA A 123 21.45 -0.03 -1.14
N ALA A 124 20.18 -0.10 -1.52
CA ALA A 124 19.75 0.11 -2.90
C ALA A 124 19.98 1.54 -3.39
N LEU A 125 19.62 2.55 -2.57
CA LEU A 125 19.87 3.96 -2.90
C LEU A 125 21.37 4.25 -3.02
N ASN A 126 22.19 3.69 -2.14
CA ASN A 126 23.65 3.84 -2.21
C ASN A 126 24.26 3.14 -3.43
N ALA A 127 23.62 2.07 -3.93
CA ALA A 127 24.00 1.38 -5.19
C ALA A 127 23.45 2.09 -6.44
N GLY A 128 22.84 3.26 -6.31
CA GLY A 128 22.32 4.05 -7.42
C GLY A 128 20.99 3.54 -8.00
N LYS A 129 20.22 2.77 -7.23
CA LYS A 129 18.94 2.23 -7.69
C LYS A 129 17.77 3.04 -7.14
N HIS A 130 16.75 3.31 -7.98
CA HIS A 130 15.45 3.77 -7.50
C HIS A 130 14.76 2.67 -6.69
N VAL A 131 13.94 3.02 -5.74
CA VAL A 131 13.36 2.05 -4.80
C VAL A 131 11.85 2.18 -4.69
N LEU A 132 11.16 1.07 -4.85
CA LEU A 132 9.83 0.80 -4.36
C LEU A 132 9.96 -0.17 -3.19
N CYS A 133 9.39 0.14 -2.02
CA CYS A 133 9.50 -0.70 -0.83
C CYS A 133 8.12 -1.04 -0.27
N ALA A 134 7.91 -2.30 0.12
CA ALA A 134 6.70 -2.70 0.82
C ALA A 134 6.54 -1.96 2.15
N VAL A 135 5.33 -1.96 2.71
CA VAL A 135 5.02 -1.34 3.99
C VAL A 135 5.42 -2.27 5.17
N PRO A 136 5.77 -1.68 6.31
CA PRO A 136 6.07 -0.27 6.58
C PRO A 136 7.41 0.18 5.98
N ALA A 137 7.62 1.47 5.86
CA ALA A 137 8.86 2.02 5.32
C ALA A 137 10.07 1.73 6.22
N ALA A 138 9.88 1.79 7.54
CA ALA A 138 10.89 1.65 8.57
C ALA A 138 10.24 1.23 9.90
N MET A 139 11.06 0.81 10.86
CA MET A 139 10.62 0.38 12.18
C MET A 139 10.84 1.44 13.25
N THR A 140 11.75 2.39 13.02
CA THR A 140 12.09 3.45 13.98
C THR A 140 12.05 4.83 13.32
N LEU A 141 12.02 5.88 14.15
CA LEU A 141 12.08 7.26 13.69
C LEU A 141 13.47 7.60 13.13
N GLU A 142 14.52 7.02 13.68
CA GLU A 142 15.90 7.15 13.22
C GLU A 142 16.03 6.62 11.80
N GLU A 143 15.52 5.41 11.54
CA GLU A 143 15.47 4.82 10.19
C GLU A 143 14.69 5.70 9.21
N CYS A 144 13.55 6.26 9.63
CA CYS A 144 12.79 7.21 8.80
C CYS A 144 13.62 8.46 8.44
N ALA A 145 14.39 8.97 9.39
CA ALA A 145 15.29 10.11 9.15
C ALA A 145 16.41 9.75 8.17
N GLU A 146 17.04 8.59 8.34
CA GLU A 146 18.09 8.09 7.45
C GLU A 146 17.59 7.89 6.02
N LEU A 147 16.40 7.29 5.84
CA LEU A 147 15.75 7.13 4.54
C LEU A 147 15.52 8.47 3.85
N ARG A 148 14.94 9.43 4.59
CA ARG A 148 14.68 10.79 4.08
C ARG A 148 15.97 11.46 3.61
N ASP A 149 17.03 11.35 4.41
CA ASP A 149 18.30 12.01 4.14
C ASP A 149 19.06 11.31 2.99
N ALA A 150 18.96 9.99 2.88
CA ALA A 150 19.49 9.23 1.75
C ALA A 150 18.80 9.60 0.43
N VAL A 151 17.49 9.73 0.41
CA VAL A 151 16.74 10.17 -0.77
C VAL A 151 17.18 11.58 -1.20
N LYS A 152 17.32 12.52 -0.25
CA LYS A 152 17.81 13.87 -0.54
C LYS A 152 19.23 13.87 -1.10
N ARG A 153 20.12 13.08 -0.51
CA ARG A 153 21.53 12.99 -0.88
C ARG A 153 21.73 12.36 -2.26
N THR A 154 20.96 11.30 -2.56
CA THR A 154 21.13 10.56 -3.83
C THR A 154 20.34 11.17 -4.98
N GLY A 155 19.28 11.93 -4.71
CA GLY A 155 18.33 12.42 -5.72
C GLY A 155 17.53 11.30 -6.40
N LEU A 156 17.59 10.07 -5.90
CA LEU A 156 16.87 8.93 -6.44
C LEU A 156 15.43 8.92 -5.95
N THR A 157 14.57 8.26 -6.70
CA THR A 157 13.16 8.07 -6.33
C THR A 157 13.05 6.96 -5.29
N TYR A 158 12.37 7.27 -4.19
CA TYR A 158 11.87 6.30 -3.22
C TYR A 158 10.35 6.39 -3.15
N MET A 159 9.68 5.26 -3.13
CA MET A 159 8.24 5.16 -2.93
C MET A 159 7.93 4.00 -1.98
N MET A 160 7.14 4.28 -0.95
CA MET A 160 6.50 3.23 -0.16
C MET A 160 5.29 2.70 -0.92
N ALA A 161 5.22 1.38 -1.10
CA ALA A 161 4.16 0.70 -1.84
C ALA A 161 2.89 0.53 -1.00
N GLU A 162 2.28 1.65 -0.60
CA GLU A 162 1.01 1.63 0.13
C GLU A 162 -0.15 1.38 -0.84
N THR A 163 -0.60 0.14 -0.88
CA THR A 163 -1.59 -0.33 -1.86
C THR A 163 -2.97 0.32 -1.71
N THR A 164 -3.33 0.80 -0.51
CA THR A 164 -4.63 1.44 -0.25
C THR A 164 -4.83 2.70 -1.09
N VAL A 165 -3.75 3.43 -1.39
CA VAL A 165 -3.80 4.65 -2.22
C VAL A 165 -4.36 4.37 -3.62
N TYR A 166 -4.10 3.17 -4.16
CA TYR A 166 -4.46 2.77 -5.51
C TYR A 166 -5.75 1.95 -5.58
N ARG A 167 -6.43 1.73 -4.46
CA ARG A 167 -7.74 1.06 -4.46
C ARG A 167 -8.79 1.96 -5.09
N GLN A 168 -9.70 1.36 -5.85
CA GLN A 168 -10.76 2.08 -6.57
C GLN A 168 -11.60 2.99 -5.66
N ASN A 169 -11.92 2.54 -4.45
CA ASN A 169 -12.65 3.34 -3.46
C ASN A 169 -11.86 4.59 -3.04
N THR A 170 -10.56 4.47 -2.76
CA THR A 170 -9.69 5.61 -2.40
C THR A 170 -9.61 6.62 -3.53
N ILE A 171 -9.42 6.15 -4.77
CA ILE A 171 -9.39 6.99 -5.97
C ILE A 171 -10.72 7.73 -6.15
N SER A 172 -11.84 7.02 -5.99
CA SER A 172 -13.18 7.61 -6.10
C SER A 172 -13.45 8.67 -5.03
N VAL A 173 -13.12 8.36 -3.77
CA VAL A 173 -13.27 9.32 -2.66
C VAL A 173 -12.38 10.54 -2.85
N LYS A 174 -11.13 10.35 -3.31
CA LYS A 174 -10.22 11.46 -3.63
C LYS A 174 -10.83 12.39 -4.70
N LYS A 175 -11.39 11.82 -5.76
CA LYS A 175 -12.06 12.61 -6.81
C LYS A 175 -13.25 13.37 -6.25
N MET A 176 -14.11 12.73 -5.45
CA MET A 176 -15.26 13.39 -4.81
C MET A 176 -14.82 14.53 -3.87
N TYR A 177 -13.71 14.33 -3.14
CA TYR A 177 -13.14 15.38 -2.29
C TYR A 177 -12.66 16.58 -3.12
N GLN A 178 -11.95 16.34 -4.21
CA GLN A 178 -11.46 17.37 -5.13
C GLN A 178 -12.62 18.16 -5.78
N GLU A 179 -13.76 17.50 -5.99
CA GLU A 179 -15.00 18.12 -6.49
C GLU A 179 -15.81 18.85 -5.39
N GLY A 180 -15.29 18.91 -4.15
CA GLY A 180 -15.93 19.60 -3.02
C GLY A 180 -17.16 18.90 -2.43
N LYS A 181 -17.41 17.62 -2.80
CA LYS A 181 -18.64 16.90 -2.40
C LYS A 181 -18.75 16.61 -0.91
N PHE A 182 -17.64 16.64 -0.19
CA PHE A 182 -17.60 16.43 1.26
C PHE A 182 -17.67 17.74 2.07
N GLY A 183 -17.61 18.91 1.40
CA GLY A 183 -17.45 20.19 2.10
C GLY A 183 -16.14 20.22 2.89
N ASN A 184 -16.20 20.75 4.12
CA ASN A 184 -15.05 20.75 5.02
C ASN A 184 -14.96 19.41 5.76
N VAL A 185 -13.90 18.67 5.55
CA VAL A 185 -13.59 17.49 6.36
C VAL A 185 -13.15 17.96 7.74
N PHE A 186 -13.85 17.51 8.76
CA PHE A 186 -13.59 17.89 10.16
C PHE A 186 -13.24 16.70 11.06
N SER A 187 -13.40 15.48 10.59
CA SER A 187 -12.96 14.26 11.25
C SER A 187 -12.87 13.10 10.25
N ALA A 188 -12.08 12.08 10.60
CA ALA A 188 -12.01 10.84 9.84
C ALA A 188 -11.79 9.65 10.78
N ALA A 189 -12.14 8.45 10.32
CA ALA A 189 -11.82 7.20 10.97
C ALA A 189 -11.53 6.13 9.93
N ALA A 190 -10.61 5.22 10.26
CA ALA A 190 -10.30 4.05 9.44
C ALA A 190 -9.92 2.85 10.30
N GLU A 191 -10.23 1.66 9.82
CA GLU A 191 -9.93 0.40 10.47
C GLU A 191 -9.26 -0.54 9.47
N TYR A 192 -8.26 -1.27 9.96
CA TYR A 192 -7.60 -2.33 9.22
C TYR A 192 -7.65 -3.62 10.03
N ASN A 193 -8.52 -4.52 9.62
CA ASN A 193 -8.72 -5.81 10.26
C ASN A 193 -7.98 -6.88 9.43
N HIS A 194 -7.02 -7.56 10.04
CA HIS A 194 -6.23 -8.63 9.42
C HIS A 194 -6.26 -9.89 10.32
N PRO A 195 -7.42 -10.56 10.43
CA PRO A 195 -7.51 -11.77 11.24
C PRO A 195 -6.65 -12.90 10.66
N GLY A 196 -6.18 -13.79 11.55
CA GLY A 196 -5.39 -14.94 11.13
C GLY A 196 -3.91 -14.64 10.88
N LEU A 197 -3.39 -13.50 11.33
CA LEU A 197 -1.97 -13.16 11.19
C LEU A 197 -1.05 -14.13 11.94
N GLU A 198 -1.54 -14.76 12.98
CA GLU A 198 -0.80 -15.74 13.79
C GLU A 198 -0.28 -16.93 12.98
N VAL A 199 -0.91 -17.31 11.89
CA VAL A 199 -0.41 -18.38 11.00
C VAL A 199 0.94 -18.03 10.37
N LEU A 200 1.31 -16.75 10.37
CA LEU A 200 2.57 -16.22 9.83
C LEU A 200 3.63 -16.02 10.91
N PHE A 201 3.32 -16.31 12.17
CA PHE A 201 4.26 -16.12 13.28
C PHE A 201 5.41 -17.11 13.25
N TRP A 202 5.17 -18.28 12.69
CA TRP A 202 6.17 -19.35 12.58
C TRP A 202 6.30 -19.82 11.13
N GLU A 203 7.51 -20.15 10.74
CA GLU A 203 7.84 -20.79 9.48
C GLU A 203 8.94 -21.84 9.74
N ASP A 204 8.73 -23.06 9.26
CA ASP A 204 9.66 -24.19 9.44
C ASP A 204 10.05 -24.42 10.93
N GLY A 205 9.11 -24.18 11.87
CA GLY A 205 9.31 -24.32 13.30
C GLY A 205 10.04 -23.17 14.01
N ALA A 206 10.44 -22.13 13.27
CA ALA A 206 11.10 -20.95 13.81
C ALA A 206 10.16 -19.71 13.81
N PRO A 207 10.31 -18.80 14.79
CA PRO A 207 9.55 -17.56 14.78
C PRO A 207 9.98 -16.68 13.61
N THR A 208 9.00 -16.08 12.93
CA THR A 208 9.26 -15.09 11.90
C THR A 208 9.29 -13.68 12.50
N TRP A 209 9.69 -12.70 11.68
CA TRP A 209 9.61 -11.29 12.07
C TRP A 209 8.19 -10.81 12.39
N ARG A 210 7.17 -11.56 12.01
CA ARG A 210 5.76 -11.22 12.29
C ARG A 210 5.31 -11.65 13.68
N HIS A 211 6.07 -12.47 14.40
CA HIS A 211 5.70 -12.92 15.73
C HIS A 211 5.62 -11.72 16.68
N GLY A 212 4.41 -11.41 17.12
CA GLY A 212 4.14 -10.27 18.00
C GLY A 212 4.34 -8.89 17.36
N PHE A 213 4.34 -8.79 16.05
CA PHE A 213 4.51 -7.51 15.34
C PHE A 213 3.45 -6.50 15.79
N PRO A 214 3.83 -5.29 16.29
CA PRO A 214 2.89 -4.33 16.83
C PRO A 214 1.90 -3.85 15.75
N PRO A 215 0.60 -3.77 16.05
CA PRO A 215 -0.39 -3.30 15.08
C PRO A 215 -0.10 -1.92 14.53
N MET A 216 0.29 -0.95 15.37
CA MET A 216 0.60 0.41 14.92
C MET A 216 1.97 0.58 14.24
N HIS A 217 2.73 -0.48 14.01
CA HIS A 217 3.77 -0.49 12.98
C HIS A 217 3.21 -0.71 11.57
N TYR A 218 1.89 -0.93 11.46
CA TYR A 218 1.19 -1.17 10.19
C TYR A 218 -0.01 -0.25 9.96
N PRO A 219 0.06 1.05 10.32
CA PRO A 219 -1.09 1.95 10.28
C PRO A 219 -1.37 2.49 8.89
N THR A 220 -0.45 2.26 7.94
CA THR A 220 -0.45 2.95 6.64
C THR A 220 -1.66 2.59 5.81
N HIS A 221 -2.19 1.37 5.93
CA HIS A 221 -3.43 0.97 5.26
C HIS A 221 -4.66 1.76 5.72
N CYS A 222 -4.61 2.34 6.93
CA CYS A 222 -5.63 3.25 7.44
C CYS A 222 -5.30 4.71 7.11
N THR A 223 -4.08 5.14 7.45
CA THR A 223 -3.70 6.56 7.32
C THR A 223 -3.66 7.02 5.87
N ALA A 224 -3.40 6.10 4.94
CA ALA A 224 -3.40 6.38 3.51
C ALA A 224 -4.74 6.92 3.00
N PHE A 225 -5.87 6.50 3.56
CA PHE A 225 -7.17 7.03 3.14
C PHE A 225 -7.26 8.55 3.35
N LEU A 226 -6.93 9.03 4.53
CA LEU A 226 -6.98 10.46 4.80
C LEU A 226 -5.91 11.21 4.03
N ILE A 227 -4.66 10.74 4.11
CA ILE A 227 -3.50 11.43 3.52
C ILE A 227 -3.62 11.51 2.00
N ALA A 228 -4.00 10.41 1.34
CA ALA A 228 -4.14 10.38 -0.11
C ALA A 228 -5.31 11.22 -0.62
N VAL A 229 -6.38 11.33 0.16
CA VAL A 229 -7.59 12.06 -0.22
C VAL A 229 -7.45 13.56 0.03
N THR A 230 -7.03 13.95 1.23
CA THR A 230 -7.05 15.35 1.68
C THR A 230 -5.71 16.07 1.57
N GLY A 231 -4.59 15.32 1.49
CA GLY A 231 -3.25 15.87 1.59
C GLY A 231 -2.87 16.33 3.01
N GLU A 232 -3.69 16.04 4.03
CA GLU A 232 -3.41 16.38 5.41
C GLU A 232 -2.24 15.55 5.95
N ARG A 233 -1.50 16.09 6.91
CA ARG A 233 -0.37 15.45 7.56
C ARG A 233 -0.69 15.20 9.02
N LEU A 234 -0.28 14.04 9.55
CA LEU A 234 -0.43 13.71 10.96
C LEU A 234 0.67 14.41 11.76
N THR A 235 0.30 15.09 12.85
CA THR A 235 1.21 15.91 13.67
C THR A 235 1.29 15.46 15.12
N GLU A 236 0.26 14.81 15.63
CA GLU A 236 0.19 14.31 17.01
C GLU A 236 -0.43 12.92 17.02
N VAL A 237 -0.05 12.07 17.98
CA VAL A 237 -0.60 10.73 18.15
C VAL A 237 -0.68 10.35 19.62
N ASN A 238 -1.81 9.72 19.99
CA ASN A 238 -1.98 8.95 21.22
C ASN A 238 -2.45 7.56 20.83
N CYS A 239 -1.86 6.52 21.43
CA CYS A 239 -2.16 5.14 21.09
C CYS A 239 -2.39 4.30 22.35
N MET A 240 -3.31 3.34 22.25
CA MET A 240 -3.61 2.36 23.29
C MET A 240 -3.70 0.97 22.65
N GLY A 241 -3.01 0.01 23.27
CA GLY A 241 -3.12 -1.40 22.93
C GLY A 241 -4.18 -2.11 23.77
N TRP A 242 -4.75 -3.17 23.23
CA TRP A 242 -5.73 -4.02 23.90
C TRP A 242 -5.72 -5.45 23.36
N GLY A 243 -6.40 -6.38 24.09
CA GLY A 243 -6.37 -7.80 23.74
C GLY A 243 -5.09 -8.50 24.21
N ASP A 244 -4.57 -8.10 25.35
CA ASP A 244 -3.36 -8.64 25.99
C ASP A 244 -3.56 -10.04 26.62
N GLY A 245 -2.48 -10.57 27.15
CA GLY A 245 -2.48 -11.85 27.89
C GLY A 245 -2.51 -13.12 27.03
N SER A 246 -2.41 -13.00 25.72
CA SER A 246 -2.35 -14.18 24.84
C SER A 246 -1.02 -14.91 24.94
N PRO A 247 -1.03 -16.26 25.16
CA PRO A 247 0.20 -17.06 25.12
C PRO A 247 0.96 -16.96 23.79
N LEU A 248 0.25 -16.70 22.68
CA LEU A 248 0.85 -16.58 21.35
C LEU A 248 1.72 -15.33 21.19
N LEU A 249 1.59 -14.34 22.06
CA LEU A 249 2.40 -13.12 22.05
C LEU A 249 3.56 -13.17 23.04
N LYS A 250 3.75 -14.27 23.77
CA LYS A 250 4.89 -14.39 24.70
C LYS A 250 6.21 -14.43 23.93
N ASP A 251 7.23 -13.85 24.54
CA ASP A 251 8.62 -13.92 24.08
C ASP A 251 8.83 -13.41 22.63
N ASN A 252 7.97 -12.48 22.18
CA ASN A 252 8.13 -11.88 20.86
C ASN A 252 9.22 -10.80 20.85
N PRO A 253 9.89 -10.55 19.69
CA PRO A 253 11.03 -9.65 19.61
C PRO A 253 10.69 -8.16 19.82
N TYR A 254 9.41 -7.82 19.84
CA TYR A 254 8.94 -6.44 19.99
C TYR A 254 8.49 -6.10 21.41
N ASN A 255 8.45 -7.07 22.31
CA ASN A 255 7.83 -6.94 23.64
C ASN A 255 6.37 -6.44 23.56
N ASN A 256 5.69 -6.70 22.46
CA ASN A 256 4.31 -6.30 22.26
C ASN A 256 3.35 -7.31 22.89
N PRO A 257 2.55 -6.89 23.89
CA PRO A 257 1.56 -7.77 24.50
C PRO A 257 0.19 -7.72 23.81
N PHE A 258 -0.02 -6.84 22.84
CA PHE A 258 -1.33 -6.51 22.30
C PHE A 258 -1.59 -7.14 20.93
N TRP A 259 -2.82 -7.62 20.74
CA TRP A 259 -3.33 -8.04 19.43
C TRP A 259 -3.84 -6.88 18.59
N ASN A 260 -4.29 -5.83 19.24
CA ASN A 260 -4.99 -4.73 18.62
C ASN A 260 -4.51 -3.41 19.20
N GLU A 261 -4.50 -2.38 18.36
CA GLU A 261 -4.15 -1.02 18.80
C GLU A 261 -5.08 0.00 18.15
N THR A 262 -5.48 0.98 18.97
CA THR A 262 -6.26 2.13 18.54
C THR A 262 -5.45 3.39 18.76
N ALA A 263 -5.34 4.22 17.73
CA ALA A 263 -4.65 5.50 17.79
C ALA A 263 -5.58 6.66 17.43
N PHE A 264 -5.41 7.76 18.15
CA PHE A 264 -5.99 9.05 17.81
C PHE A 264 -4.89 9.97 17.32
N PHE A 265 -5.03 10.41 16.11
CA PHE A 265 -4.15 11.39 15.48
C PHE A 265 -4.81 12.76 15.44
N LYS A 266 -3.99 13.81 15.42
CA LYS A 266 -4.38 15.14 15.00
C LYS A 266 -3.65 15.50 13.71
N THR A 267 -4.36 16.15 12.80
CA THR A 267 -3.78 16.59 11.54
C THR A 267 -3.20 18.01 11.65
N ASN A 268 -2.41 18.41 10.67
CA ASN A 268 -1.90 19.78 10.53
C ASN A 268 -2.99 20.83 10.31
N LYS A 269 -4.24 20.41 10.04
CA LYS A 269 -5.41 21.27 10.00
C LYS A 269 -6.23 21.26 11.32
N GLY A 270 -5.78 20.50 12.31
CA GLY A 270 -6.44 20.35 13.59
C GLY A 270 -7.55 19.30 13.63
N ASN A 271 -7.76 18.55 12.55
CA ASN A 271 -8.80 17.53 12.47
C ASN A 271 -8.40 16.27 13.24
N PRO A 272 -9.32 15.65 14.03
CA PRO A 272 -9.08 14.35 14.63
C PRO A 272 -9.18 13.22 13.59
N PHE A 273 -8.32 12.22 13.72
CA PHE A 273 -8.37 11.02 12.93
C PHE A 273 -8.17 9.80 13.82
N ARG A 274 -9.17 8.92 13.90
CA ARG A 274 -9.11 7.65 14.63
C ARG A 274 -8.66 6.53 13.70
N VAL A 275 -7.70 5.74 14.14
CA VAL A 275 -7.19 4.58 13.41
C VAL A 275 -7.23 3.37 14.32
N GLU A 276 -7.71 2.25 13.81
CA GLU A 276 -7.62 0.94 14.46
C GLU A 276 -6.90 -0.05 13.56
N VAL A 277 -5.95 -0.77 14.14
CA VAL A 277 -5.29 -1.90 13.47
C VAL A 277 -5.47 -3.13 14.35
N ASN A 278 -6.11 -4.13 13.79
CA ASN A 278 -6.55 -5.32 14.51
C ASN A 278 -5.99 -6.58 13.85
N TRP A 279 -5.14 -7.29 14.58
CA TRP A 279 -4.65 -8.63 14.20
C TRP A 279 -5.60 -9.73 14.62
N ARG A 280 -6.41 -9.46 15.65
CA ARG A 280 -7.38 -10.42 16.18
C ARG A 280 -8.66 -9.70 16.59
N GLY A 281 -9.79 -10.18 16.16
CA GLY A 281 -11.10 -9.62 16.51
C GLY A 281 -12.07 -9.77 15.37
N ALA A 282 -13.30 -9.73 15.77
CA ALA A 282 -14.57 -9.93 15.08
C ALA A 282 -14.58 -10.41 13.64
#